data_8520c3a920ae055148f406f3dcf4decb
#
_entry.id   8520c3a920ae055148f406f3dcf4decb
#
_cell.length_a   1.000
_cell.length_b   1.000
_cell.length_c   1.000
_cell.angle_alpha   90.00
_cell.angle_beta   90.00
_cell.angle_gamma   90.00
#
_symmetry.space_group_name_H-M   'P 1'
#
loop_
_entity.id
_entity.type
_entity.pdbx_description
1 polymer ?
#
loop_
_entity_poly.entity_id
_entity_poly.type
_entity_poly.pdbx_seq_one_letter_code
_entity_poly.pdbx_strand_id
1 'polypeptide(L)'
;MKICTLQADDLDRLLAFEMANRAWFEQHVEARAPAFYSAAGVAAHIADYLDSYHAGSMHPCVLTSDDGAAIVGRANLRRIDHAAGSGEVGYRIAHDQARQGLGSLALAHLMEVARSRYGLRMLNAWISPQNLGSRRILEKCGFARDALAAPTVAQVNGQQHTSHLYQCHL
;
A
#
# COMPACT_ATOMS: atom_id res chain seq x y z
N MET A 1 -16.70 0.34 8.34
CA MET A 1 -15.53 0.46 7.46
C MET A 1 -15.51 -0.67 6.44
N LYS A 2 -15.21 -0.37 5.18
CA LYS A 2 -15.16 -1.35 4.10
C LYS A 2 -13.83 -1.25 3.35
N ILE A 3 -13.38 -2.37 2.78
CA ILE A 3 -12.25 -2.40 1.84
C ILE A 3 -12.82 -2.77 0.49
N CYS A 4 -12.58 -1.93 -0.50
CA CYS A 4 -13.10 -2.10 -1.86
C CYS A 4 -11.95 -1.94 -2.87
N THR A 5 -12.09 -2.56 -4.04
CA THR A 5 -11.18 -2.27 -5.16
C THR A 5 -11.36 -0.81 -5.57
N LEU A 6 -10.24 -0.12 -5.84
CA LEU A 6 -10.21 1.25 -6.36
C LEU A 6 -11.06 1.34 -7.64
N GLN A 7 -11.84 2.43 -7.77
CA GLN A 7 -12.69 2.70 -8.91
C GLN A 7 -12.34 4.06 -9.53
N ALA A 8 -12.78 4.29 -10.78
CA ALA A 8 -12.53 5.55 -11.47
C ALA A 8 -13.21 6.75 -10.79
N ASP A 9 -14.36 6.53 -10.16
CA ASP A 9 -15.14 7.55 -9.43
C ASP A 9 -14.60 7.86 -8.02
N ASP A 10 -13.52 7.19 -7.60
CA ASP A 10 -12.82 7.51 -6.35
C ASP A 10 -11.95 8.78 -6.42
N LEU A 11 -11.90 9.48 -7.56
CA LEU A 11 -10.98 10.59 -7.82
C LEU A 11 -10.99 11.64 -6.71
N ASP A 12 -12.14 12.23 -6.43
CA ASP A 12 -12.25 13.33 -5.46
C ASP A 12 -11.92 12.87 -4.05
N ARG A 13 -12.40 11.68 -3.65
CA ARG A 13 -12.12 11.08 -2.35
C ARG A 13 -10.64 10.74 -2.19
N LEU A 14 -10.00 10.22 -3.25
CA LEU A 14 -8.59 9.88 -3.25
C LEU A 14 -7.71 11.13 -3.21
N LEU A 15 -8.04 12.16 -3.98
CA LEU A 15 -7.34 13.44 -3.95
C LEU A 15 -7.40 14.07 -2.56
N ALA A 16 -8.59 14.12 -1.95
CA ALA A 16 -8.77 14.63 -0.60
C ALA A 16 -7.93 13.86 0.42
N PHE A 17 -7.93 12.53 0.37
CA PHE A 17 -7.13 11.66 1.23
C PHE A 17 -5.63 11.91 1.09
N GLU A 18 -5.10 11.96 -0.15
CA GLU A 18 -3.67 12.15 -0.40
C GLU A 18 -3.21 13.56 0.01
N MET A 19 -4.02 14.59 -0.25
CA MET A 19 -3.72 15.97 0.16
C MET A 19 -3.72 16.12 1.69
N ALA A 20 -4.75 15.64 2.37
CA ALA A 20 -4.88 15.75 3.82
C ALA A 20 -3.75 15.02 4.57
N ASN A 21 -3.21 13.95 3.99
CA ASN A 21 -2.21 13.12 4.63
C ASN A 21 -0.79 13.27 4.04
N ARG A 22 -0.59 14.22 3.13
CA ARG A 22 0.68 14.42 2.42
C ARG A 22 1.87 14.50 3.38
N ALA A 23 1.85 15.44 4.31
CA ALA A 23 2.94 15.65 5.25
C ALA A 23 3.19 14.42 6.15
N TRP A 24 2.15 13.67 6.48
CA TRP A 24 2.24 12.43 7.24
C TRP A 24 2.94 11.32 6.44
N PHE A 25 2.55 11.13 5.18
CA PHE A 25 3.15 10.08 4.35
C PHE A 25 4.60 10.39 3.98
N GLU A 26 4.92 11.64 3.67
CA GLU A 26 6.26 12.07 3.31
C GLU A 26 7.29 11.92 4.44
N GLN A 27 6.86 11.68 5.69
CA GLN A 27 7.76 11.32 6.80
C GLN A 27 8.30 9.88 6.69
N HIS A 28 7.62 9.01 5.95
CA HIS A 28 7.92 7.57 5.94
C HIS A 28 8.23 7.01 4.56
N VAL A 29 7.83 7.72 3.51
CA VAL A 29 8.00 7.28 2.13
C VAL A 29 8.44 8.46 1.26
N GLU A 30 9.03 8.15 0.12
CA GLU A 30 9.42 9.14 -0.87
C GLU A 30 8.24 10.03 -1.28
N ALA A 31 8.50 11.35 -1.34
CA ALA A 31 7.51 12.33 -1.75
C ALA A 31 7.09 12.09 -3.21
N ARG A 32 5.80 12.24 -3.48
CA ARG A 32 5.30 12.24 -4.86
C ARG A 32 5.60 13.58 -5.53
N ALA A 33 5.72 13.56 -6.85
CA ALA A 33 5.84 14.79 -7.62
C ALA A 33 4.66 15.74 -7.32
N PRO A 34 4.89 17.06 -7.23
CA PRO A 34 3.82 18.02 -6.94
C PRO A 34 2.59 17.90 -7.85
N ALA A 35 2.79 17.58 -9.14
CA ALA A 35 1.72 17.39 -10.12
C ALA A 35 0.74 16.26 -9.75
N PHE A 36 1.17 15.28 -8.95
CA PHE A 36 0.28 14.22 -8.46
C PHE A 36 -0.88 14.78 -7.63
N TYR A 37 -0.66 15.83 -6.83
CA TYR A 37 -1.64 16.42 -5.93
C TYR A 37 -2.61 17.38 -6.66
N SER A 38 -3.13 16.95 -7.81
CA SER A 38 -4.13 17.62 -8.62
C SER A 38 -5.16 16.61 -9.12
N ALA A 39 -6.34 17.08 -9.54
CA ALA A 39 -7.34 16.20 -10.11
C ALA A 39 -6.80 15.42 -11.32
N ALA A 40 -6.04 16.08 -12.21
CA ALA A 40 -5.42 15.43 -13.36
C ALA A 40 -4.37 14.38 -12.96
N GLY A 41 -3.52 14.71 -11.95
CA GLY A 41 -2.49 13.78 -11.48
C GLY A 41 -3.08 12.54 -10.79
N VAL A 42 -4.13 12.73 -9.98
CA VAL A 42 -4.83 11.60 -9.33
C VAL A 42 -5.62 10.79 -10.36
N ALA A 43 -6.26 11.44 -11.35
CA ALA A 43 -6.95 10.73 -12.43
C ALA A 43 -6.00 9.83 -13.23
N ALA A 44 -4.83 10.37 -13.64
CA ALA A 44 -3.81 9.58 -14.33
C ALA A 44 -3.33 8.40 -13.46
N HIS A 45 -3.10 8.63 -12.17
CA HIS A 45 -2.71 7.57 -11.24
C HIS A 45 -3.78 6.48 -11.08
N ILE A 46 -5.06 6.86 -11.02
CA ILE A 46 -6.16 5.88 -10.97
C ILE A 46 -6.19 5.07 -12.27
N ALA A 47 -6.07 5.72 -13.43
CA ALA A 47 -6.04 5.05 -14.73
C ALA A 47 -4.91 4.00 -14.78
N ASP A 48 -3.67 4.39 -14.47
CA ASP A 48 -2.51 3.47 -14.45
C ASP A 48 -2.74 2.26 -13.52
N TYR A 49 -3.38 2.49 -12.38
CA TYR A 49 -3.66 1.43 -11.41
C TYR A 49 -4.75 0.49 -11.88
N LEU A 50 -5.80 1.02 -12.53
CA LEU A 50 -6.87 0.21 -13.12
C LEU A 50 -6.39 -0.57 -14.34
N ASP A 51 -5.52 0.00 -15.18
CA ASP A 51 -4.88 -0.72 -16.28
C ASP A 51 -4.04 -1.89 -15.77
N SER A 52 -3.24 -1.66 -14.72
CA SER A 52 -2.46 -2.71 -14.06
C SER A 52 -3.35 -3.78 -13.42
N TYR A 53 -4.51 -3.37 -12.87
CA TYR A 53 -5.52 -4.29 -12.32
C TYR A 53 -6.13 -5.17 -13.40
N HIS A 54 -6.53 -4.60 -14.54
CA HIS A 54 -7.07 -5.33 -15.67
C HIS A 54 -6.04 -6.27 -16.31
N ALA A 55 -4.77 -5.87 -16.29
CA ALA A 55 -3.65 -6.72 -16.72
C ALA A 55 -3.31 -7.84 -15.71
N GLY A 56 -3.94 -7.86 -14.53
CA GLY A 56 -3.67 -8.87 -13.50
C GLY A 56 -2.34 -8.71 -12.76
N SER A 57 -1.64 -7.58 -12.93
CA SER A 57 -0.34 -7.28 -12.30
C SER A 57 -0.45 -6.51 -10.98
N MET A 58 -1.67 -6.04 -10.65
CA MET A 58 -1.95 -5.26 -9.44
C MET A 58 -3.38 -5.53 -8.93
N HIS A 59 -3.57 -5.35 -7.61
CA HIS A 59 -4.90 -5.24 -6.99
C HIS A 59 -4.94 -4.02 -6.07
N PRO A 60 -5.42 -2.87 -6.56
CA PRO A 60 -5.51 -1.64 -5.78
C PRO A 60 -6.79 -1.63 -4.95
N CYS A 61 -6.66 -1.31 -3.66
CA CYS A 61 -7.79 -1.18 -2.74
C CYS A 61 -7.80 0.17 -2.04
N VAL A 62 -8.99 0.61 -1.68
CA VAL A 62 -9.25 1.72 -0.77
C VAL A 62 -9.99 1.23 0.47
N LEU A 63 -9.68 1.82 1.61
CA LEU A 63 -10.43 1.66 2.85
C LEU A 63 -11.32 2.90 3.00
N THR A 64 -12.62 2.69 3.18
CA THR A 64 -13.59 3.79 3.33
C THR A 64 -14.11 3.89 4.76
N SER A 65 -14.53 5.09 5.14
CA SER A 65 -15.31 5.33 6.36
C SER A 65 -16.60 4.48 6.38
N ASP A 66 -17.26 4.37 7.52
CA ASP A 66 -18.47 3.53 7.68
C ASP A 66 -19.62 3.98 6.77
N ASP A 67 -19.76 5.27 6.57
CA ASP A 67 -20.74 5.88 5.66
C ASP A 67 -20.30 5.84 4.17
N GLY A 68 -19.06 5.42 3.90
CA GLY A 68 -18.47 5.39 2.55
C GLY A 68 -18.09 6.76 1.99
N ALA A 69 -18.26 7.84 2.75
CA ALA A 69 -18.06 9.20 2.26
C ALA A 69 -16.59 9.56 2.04
N ALA A 70 -15.67 8.98 2.81
CA ALA A 70 -14.24 9.30 2.75
C ALA A 70 -13.37 8.04 2.56
N ILE A 71 -12.25 8.21 1.87
CA ILE A 71 -11.15 7.25 1.90
C ILE A 71 -10.32 7.55 3.15
N VAL A 72 -10.08 6.52 3.96
CA VAL A 72 -9.28 6.57 5.18
C VAL A 72 -8.00 5.75 5.10
N GLY A 73 -7.81 5.02 4.00
CA GLY A 73 -6.62 4.26 3.73
C GLY A 73 -6.57 3.72 2.31
N ARG A 74 -5.39 3.25 1.94
CA ARG A 74 -5.11 2.54 0.68
C ARG A 74 -4.33 1.27 0.98
N ALA A 75 -4.61 0.23 0.23
CA ALA A 75 -3.88 -1.03 0.29
C ALA A 75 -3.70 -1.58 -1.12
N ASN A 76 -2.48 -1.95 -1.48
CA ASN A 76 -2.17 -2.41 -2.83
C ASN A 76 -1.38 -3.72 -2.77
N LEU A 77 -1.82 -4.69 -3.56
CA LEU A 77 -1.00 -5.82 -3.98
C LEU A 77 -0.44 -5.48 -5.36
N ARG A 78 0.88 -5.40 -5.47
CA ARG A 78 1.59 -4.93 -6.67
C ARG A 78 2.57 -5.99 -7.17
N ARG A 79 3.08 -5.79 -8.40
CA ARG A 79 4.11 -6.67 -8.97
C ARG A 79 3.71 -8.13 -8.83
N ILE A 80 2.47 -8.43 -9.15
CA ILE A 80 1.96 -9.79 -9.14
C ILE A 80 2.71 -10.57 -10.24
N ASP A 81 3.49 -11.55 -9.81
CA ASP A 81 4.19 -12.48 -10.68
C ASP A 81 3.54 -13.86 -10.54
N HIS A 82 2.74 -14.21 -11.53
CA HIS A 82 2.01 -15.48 -11.56
C HIS A 82 2.96 -16.68 -11.73
N ALA A 83 4.09 -16.50 -12.42
CA ALA A 83 5.06 -17.58 -12.64
C ALA A 83 5.82 -17.88 -11.34
N ALA A 84 6.30 -16.85 -10.64
CA ALA A 84 6.93 -17.01 -9.33
C ALA A 84 5.92 -17.30 -8.22
N GLY A 85 4.64 -17.02 -8.42
CA GLY A 85 3.59 -17.10 -7.39
C GLY A 85 3.79 -16.10 -6.26
N SER A 86 4.25 -14.89 -6.59
CA SER A 86 4.60 -13.86 -5.61
C SER A 86 3.99 -12.50 -5.92
N GLY A 87 3.91 -11.63 -4.92
CA GLY A 87 3.48 -10.25 -5.07
C GLY A 87 4.03 -9.36 -3.97
N GLU A 88 3.85 -8.06 -4.12
CA GLU A 88 4.32 -7.07 -3.16
C GLU A 88 3.15 -6.33 -2.52
N VAL A 89 3.12 -6.26 -1.20
CA VAL A 89 2.09 -5.55 -0.46
C VAL A 89 2.57 -4.20 0.05
N GLY A 90 1.66 -3.23 0.04
CA GLY A 90 1.88 -1.92 0.63
C GLY A 90 0.56 -1.29 1.04
N TYR A 91 0.58 -0.47 2.10
CA TYR A 91 -0.61 0.24 2.57
C TYR A 91 -0.24 1.60 3.16
N ARG A 92 -1.21 2.49 3.19
CA ARG A 92 -1.16 3.81 3.83
C ARG A 92 -2.47 4.04 4.57
N ILE A 93 -2.40 4.48 5.81
CA ILE A 93 -3.57 4.81 6.64
C ILE A 93 -3.52 6.30 6.98
N ALA A 94 -4.66 6.96 6.94
CA ALA A 94 -4.79 8.36 7.35
C ALA A 94 -4.22 8.56 8.76
N HIS A 95 -3.60 9.71 8.99
CA HIS A 95 -2.96 10.01 10.27
C HIS A 95 -3.91 9.94 11.46
N ASP A 96 -5.10 10.50 11.31
CA ASP A 96 -6.17 10.50 12.32
C ASP A 96 -6.79 9.12 12.57
N GLN A 97 -6.59 8.18 11.64
CA GLN A 97 -7.03 6.79 11.73
C GLN A 97 -5.90 5.82 12.13
N ALA A 98 -4.72 6.36 12.45
CA ALA A 98 -3.59 5.55 12.87
C ALA A 98 -3.86 4.86 14.21
N ARG A 99 -3.22 3.69 14.42
CA ARG A 99 -3.32 2.90 15.66
C ARG A 99 -4.71 2.31 15.99
N GLN A 100 -5.64 2.32 15.04
CA GLN A 100 -6.98 1.71 15.16
C GLN A 100 -7.06 0.32 14.52
N GLY A 101 -5.93 -0.32 14.23
CA GLY A 101 -5.89 -1.66 13.64
C GLY A 101 -6.07 -1.71 12.11
N LEU A 102 -6.30 -0.57 11.45
CA LEU A 102 -6.60 -0.52 10.01
C LEU A 102 -5.47 -1.04 9.12
N GLY A 103 -4.22 -0.81 9.50
CA GLY A 103 -3.08 -1.38 8.77
C GLY A 103 -3.07 -2.92 8.81
N SER A 104 -3.41 -3.52 9.96
CA SER A 104 -3.54 -4.98 10.07
C SER A 104 -4.72 -5.51 9.26
N LEU A 105 -5.85 -4.80 9.28
CA LEU A 105 -7.03 -5.14 8.49
C LEU A 105 -6.72 -5.08 6.99
N ALA A 106 -6.06 -4.03 6.54
CA ALA A 106 -5.63 -3.85 5.16
C ALA A 106 -4.70 -4.97 4.69
N LEU A 107 -3.68 -5.30 5.51
CA LEU A 107 -2.74 -6.36 5.18
C LEU A 107 -3.42 -7.74 5.14
N ALA A 108 -4.27 -8.06 6.12
CA ALA A 108 -5.02 -9.32 6.14
C ALA A 108 -5.91 -9.46 4.89
N HIS A 109 -6.57 -8.37 4.46
CA HIS A 109 -7.34 -8.36 3.21
C HIS A 109 -6.47 -8.66 1.99
N LEU A 110 -5.30 -8.00 1.87
CA LEU A 110 -4.38 -8.25 0.76
C LEU A 110 -3.86 -9.69 0.75
N MET A 111 -3.58 -10.28 1.92
CA MET A 111 -3.17 -11.68 2.05
C MET A 111 -4.26 -12.63 1.55
N GLU A 112 -5.52 -12.36 1.92
CA GLU A 112 -6.66 -13.15 1.47
C GLU A 112 -6.86 -13.03 -0.05
N VAL A 113 -6.83 -11.81 -0.60
CA VAL A 113 -6.92 -11.57 -2.05
C VAL A 113 -5.78 -12.25 -2.80
N ALA A 114 -4.56 -12.15 -2.29
CA ALA A 114 -3.38 -12.79 -2.90
C ALA A 114 -3.55 -14.30 -3.00
N ARG A 115 -4.06 -14.93 -1.93
CA ARG A 115 -4.30 -16.38 -1.87
C ARG A 115 -5.50 -16.79 -2.72
N SER A 116 -6.66 -16.18 -2.50
CA SER A 116 -7.93 -16.65 -3.06
C SER A 116 -8.12 -16.26 -4.51
N ARG A 117 -7.72 -15.03 -4.90
CA ARG A 117 -7.94 -14.52 -6.26
C ARG A 117 -6.77 -14.78 -7.20
N TYR A 118 -5.53 -14.66 -6.69
CA TYR A 118 -4.33 -14.73 -7.53
C TYR A 118 -3.52 -16.02 -7.35
N GLY A 119 -3.85 -16.87 -6.38
CA GLY A 119 -3.15 -18.13 -6.12
C GLY A 119 -1.68 -17.93 -5.74
N LEU A 120 -1.33 -16.79 -5.16
CA LEU A 120 0.05 -16.50 -4.77
C LEU A 120 0.44 -17.33 -3.55
N ARG A 121 1.73 -17.66 -3.47
CA ARG A 121 2.33 -18.42 -2.37
C ARG A 121 3.24 -17.59 -1.49
N MET A 122 3.66 -16.41 -1.96
CA MET A 122 4.59 -15.54 -1.24
C MET A 122 4.20 -14.08 -1.38
N LEU A 123 4.30 -13.35 -0.29
CA LEU A 123 4.16 -11.90 -0.28
C LEU A 123 5.43 -11.23 0.22
N ASN A 124 5.78 -10.14 -0.44
CA ASN A 124 6.91 -9.29 -0.16
C ASN A 124 6.43 -7.94 0.37
N ALA A 125 7.17 -7.36 1.30
CA ALA A 125 6.96 -5.99 1.78
C ALA A 125 8.31 -5.31 2.03
N TRP A 126 8.48 -4.11 1.49
CA TRP A 126 9.67 -3.29 1.74
C TRP A 126 9.39 -2.24 2.79
N ILE A 127 10.19 -2.21 3.84
CA ILE A 127 9.95 -1.34 4.98
C ILE A 127 11.24 -0.75 5.54
N SER A 128 11.20 0.54 5.85
CA SER A 128 12.27 1.20 6.60
C SER A 128 12.30 0.72 8.06
N PRO A 129 13.49 0.46 8.64
CA PRO A 129 13.65 0.11 10.06
C PRO A 129 13.02 1.14 11.02
N GLN A 130 12.95 2.40 10.61
CA GLN A 130 12.36 3.48 11.39
C GLN A 130 10.81 3.42 11.42
N ASN A 131 10.18 2.74 10.47
CA ASN A 131 8.73 2.57 10.45
C ASN A 131 8.29 1.42 11.37
N LEU A 132 8.43 1.65 12.69
CA LEU A 132 8.12 0.66 13.72
C LEU A 132 6.66 0.20 13.68
N GLY A 133 5.74 1.08 13.28
CA GLY A 133 4.32 0.76 13.17
C GLY A 133 4.07 -0.33 12.14
N SER A 134 4.55 -0.13 10.92
CA SER A 134 4.40 -1.12 9.84
C SER A 134 5.17 -2.40 10.12
N ARG A 135 6.36 -2.31 10.74
CA ARG A 135 7.13 -3.49 11.12
C ARG A 135 6.33 -4.41 12.05
N ARG A 136 5.74 -3.85 13.11
CA ARG A 136 4.91 -4.63 14.06
C ARG A 136 3.69 -5.27 13.38
N ILE A 137 3.07 -4.57 12.42
CA ILE A 137 1.94 -5.11 11.67
C ILE A 137 2.40 -6.29 10.81
N LEU A 138 3.50 -6.15 10.07
CA LEU A 138 4.06 -7.23 9.24
C LEU A 138 4.41 -8.45 10.09
N GLU A 139 5.16 -8.27 11.18
CA GLU A 139 5.56 -9.36 12.09
C GLU A 139 4.34 -10.07 12.68
N LYS A 140 3.31 -9.32 13.11
CA LYS A 140 2.05 -9.88 13.62
C LYS A 140 1.30 -10.69 12.57
N CYS A 141 1.41 -10.33 11.29
CA CYS A 141 0.78 -11.04 10.17
C CYS A 141 1.66 -12.16 9.58
N GLY A 142 2.76 -12.52 10.25
CA GLY A 142 3.60 -13.65 9.86
C GLY A 142 4.72 -13.31 8.87
N PHE A 143 4.96 -12.05 8.58
CA PHE A 143 6.12 -11.64 7.78
C PHE A 143 7.40 -11.70 8.60
N ALA A 144 8.46 -12.24 8.02
CA ALA A 144 9.79 -12.26 8.58
C ALA A 144 10.76 -11.48 7.68
N ARG A 145 11.74 -10.82 8.29
CA ARG A 145 12.80 -10.14 7.51
C ARG A 145 13.64 -11.16 6.77
N ASP A 146 13.83 -10.93 5.48
CA ASP A 146 14.83 -11.64 4.69
C ASP A 146 16.21 -11.01 4.94
N ALA A 147 17.07 -11.72 5.68
CA ALA A 147 18.40 -11.26 6.03
C ALA A 147 19.40 -11.35 4.85
N LEU A 148 19.06 -12.10 3.81
CA LEU A 148 19.92 -12.31 2.63
C LEU A 148 19.61 -11.32 1.51
N ALA A 149 18.42 -10.73 1.51
CA ALA A 149 18.02 -9.75 0.51
C ALA A 149 18.82 -8.45 0.70
N ALA A 150 19.37 -7.93 -0.39
CA ALA A 150 20.00 -6.62 -0.38
C ALA A 150 18.95 -5.54 -0.07
N PRO A 151 19.26 -4.60 0.83
CA PRO A 151 18.35 -3.51 1.14
C PRO A 151 18.18 -2.58 -0.06
N THR A 152 17.01 -1.96 -0.18
CA THR A 152 16.78 -0.87 -1.14
C THR A 152 16.97 0.49 -0.45
N VAL A 153 17.33 1.50 -1.23
CA VAL A 153 17.52 2.87 -0.74
C VAL A 153 16.56 3.79 -1.47
N ALA A 154 15.84 4.61 -0.71
CA ALA A 154 14.94 5.64 -1.22
C ALA A 154 15.27 7.00 -0.56
N GLN A 155 14.95 8.09 -1.24
CA GLN A 155 15.05 9.45 -0.68
C GLN A 155 13.74 9.78 0.05
N VAL A 156 13.84 10.06 1.34
CA VAL A 156 12.70 10.49 2.17
C VAL A 156 13.11 11.75 2.93
N ASN A 157 12.42 12.85 2.72
CA ASN A 157 12.76 14.17 3.31
C ASN A 157 14.22 14.58 3.07
N GLY A 158 14.76 14.31 1.87
CA GLY A 158 16.15 14.63 1.53
C GLY A 158 17.22 13.75 2.20
N GLN A 159 16.81 12.73 2.93
CA GLN A 159 17.69 11.74 3.55
C GLN A 159 17.58 10.39 2.87
N GLN A 160 18.68 9.65 2.84
CA GLN A 160 18.65 8.27 2.37
C GLN A 160 18.03 7.36 3.43
N HIS A 161 16.94 6.72 3.08
CA HIS A 161 16.29 5.71 3.90
C HIS A 161 16.48 4.33 3.30
N THR A 162 17.04 3.46 4.11
CA THR A 162 17.18 2.05 3.75
C THR A 162 15.88 1.31 4.06
N SER A 163 15.44 0.46 3.13
CA SER A 163 14.31 -0.45 3.37
C SER A 163 14.78 -1.89 3.27
N HIS A 164 14.29 -2.74 4.15
CA HIS A 164 14.54 -4.17 4.17
C HIS A 164 13.34 -4.95 3.66
N LEU A 165 13.63 -6.07 3.02
CA LEU A 165 12.60 -7.01 2.57
C LEU A 165 12.08 -7.82 3.75
N TYR A 166 10.76 -7.89 3.85
CA TYR A 166 10.01 -8.82 4.69
C TYR A 166 9.17 -9.72 3.80
N GLN A 167 9.12 -11.01 4.13
CA GLN A 167 8.42 -12.02 3.34
C GLN A 167 7.46 -12.83 4.21
N CYS A 168 6.35 -13.24 3.61
CA CYS A 168 5.39 -14.16 4.20
C CYS A 168 5.00 -15.22 3.19
N HIS A 169 5.10 -16.49 3.57
CA HIS A 169 4.49 -17.59 2.84
C HIS A 169 3.01 -17.65 3.19
N LEU A 170 2.14 -17.77 2.14
CA LEU A 170 0.69 -17.78 2.24
C LEU A 170 0.12 -19.20 2.48
#